data_d22db29223c887466594a7ea50f33105
#
_entry.id   d22db29223c887466594a7ea50f33105
#
_cell.length_a   1.000
_cell.length_b   1.000
_cell.length_c   1.000
_cell.angle_alpha   90.00
_cell.angle_beta   90.00
_cell.angle_gamma   90.00
#
_symmetry.space_group_name_H-M   'P 1'
#
loop_
_entity.id
_entity.type
_entity.pdbx_description
1 polymer ?
#
loop_
_entity_poly.entity_id
_entity_poly.type
_entity_poly.pdbx_seq_one_letter_code
_entity_poly.pdbx_strand_id
1 'polypeptide(L)'
;MTVRQTAGLFALVVAETPTANRGLSWAVTRALLDVVDPWVARARVLTGLGNGKTVLDALVSPPPPWAMRIGETGRHPAPGADERLLVFEPAFTRALAVAARPTSPLAWVIRNAWDGHPLDLPARRHRLVVERHHVGIVAHATADQLRSQLSMTGPGASFVSRFLVVLAVRRQHLLDEGNVPVDLLLRHGRAMASALEAVRSVGLLARTPAAAERWAEVYEELALGGEEGLLGLVLARASRQVTRLSVAYALVEGSPVITRANLEAALALWRYGEASSRFVLGADGPSDLATRLLEALAAAGERGLTRSEQADYFGRNVAARDLASARAELERAGLVVTAPVRRAERGRPATVTRVVLRSPAERPDGTAMGEPESAFRS
;
A
#
# COMPACT_ATOMS: atom_id res chain seq x y z
N MET A 1 -6.15 -12.36 28.01
CA MET A 1 -4.86 -12.47 27.28
C MET A 1 -4.93 -11.53 26.08
N THR A 2 -4.15 -10.45 26.05
CA THR A 2 -4.18 -9.48 24.95
C THR A 2 -3.22 -9.96 23.87
N VAL A 3 -3.74 -10.27 22.68
CA VAL A 3 -2.88 -10.65 21.55
C VAL A 3 -2.23 -9.38 21.00
N ARG A 4 -0.91 -9.27 21.15
CA ARG A 4 -0.12 -8.17 20.56
C ARG A 4 -0.02 -8.40 19.05
N GLN A 5 -0.38 -7.39 18.27
CA GLN A 5 -0.16 -7.40 16.82
C GLN A 5 1.05 -6.52 16.49
N THR A 6 1.94 -7.02 15.65
CA THR A 6 3.04 -6.22 15.11
C THR A 6 2.51 -5.24 14.08
N ALA A 7 3.13 -4.06 13.96
CA ALA A 7 2.72 -3.03 12.99
C ALA A 7 3.34 -3.22 11.58
N GLY A 8 4.03 -4.34 11.32
CA GLY A 8 4.67 -4.59 10.02
C GLY A 8 3.65 -4.63 8.89
N LEU A 9 3.81 -3.77 7.89
CA LEU A 9 2.95 -3.67 6.71
C LEU A 9 3.70 -4.18 5.47
N PHE A 10 3.01 -4.97 4.67
CA PHE A 10 3.48 -5.42 3.36
C PHE A 10 2.56 -4.83 2.31
N ALA A 11 3.10 -4.03 1.42
CA ALA A 11 2.37 -3.40 0.32
C ALA A 11 2.83 -3.98 -1.02
N LEU A 12 1.88 -4.34 -1.86
CA LEU A 12 2.10 -4.76 -3.24
C LEU A 12 1.46 -3.73 -4.17
N VAL A 13 2.29 -2.87 -4.74
CA VAL A 13 1.88 -1.88 -5.73
C VAL A 13 1.83 -2.57 -7.08
N VAL A 14 0.62 -2.72 -7.61
CA VAL A 14 0.37 -3.35 -8.89
C VAL A 14 0.18 -2.26 -9.94
N ALA A 15 1.11 -2.18 -10.88
CA ALA A 15 0.97 -1.29 -12.02
C ALA A 15 0.12 -1.95 -13.10
N GLU A 16 -0.69 -1.17 -13.77
CA GLU A 16 -1.52 -1.62 -14.88
C GLU A 16 -0.66 -2.04 -16.08
N THR A 17 0.36 -1.25 -16.39
CA THR A 17 1.26 -1.50 -17.52
C THR A 17 2.74 -1.59 -17.11
N PRO A 18 3.58 -2.28 -17.92
CA PRO A 18 5.03 -2.35 -17.70
C PRO A 18 5.74 -0.99 -17.75
N THR A 19 5.13 -0.01 -18.45
CA THR A 19 5.68 1.34 -18.65
C THR A 19 5.47 2.28 -17.44
N ALA A 20 4.78 1.81 -16.39
CA ALA A 20 4.67 2.57 -15.15
C ALA A 20 6.05 2.83 -14.54
N ASN A 21 6.33 4.09 -14.19
CA ASN A 21 7.64 4.55 -13.72
C ASN A 21 7.91 4.10 -12.26
N ARG A 22 8.07 2.78 -12.07
CA ARG A 22 8.23 2.13 -10.75
C ARG A 22 9.52 2.55 -10.04
N GLY A 23 10.55 2.85 -10.81
CA GLY A 23 11.83 3.32 -10.27
C GLY A 23 11.72 4.67 -9.60
N LEU A 24 10.97 5.61 -10.20
CA LEU A 24 10.80 6.95 -9.66
C LEU A 24 10.02 6.95 -8.34
N SER A 25 8.93 6.20 -8.23
CA SER A 25 8.14 6.12 -6.99
C SER A 25 8.98 5.62 -5.81
N TRP A 26 9.84 4.64 -6.05
CA TRP A 26 10.77 4.17 -5.05
C TRP A 26 11.87 5.19 -4.73
N ALA A 27 12.43 5.89 -5.73
CA ALA A 27 13.43 6.92 -5.52
C ALA A 27 12.91 8.05 -4.62
N VAL A 28 11.68 8.53 -4.86
CA VAL A 28 11.03 9.54 -4.01
C VAL A 28 10.78 9.01 -2.59
N THR A 29 10.27 7.79 -2.47
CA THR A 29 10.05 7.13 -1.16
C THR A 29 11.35 6.99 -0.39
N ARG A 30 12.43 6.59 -1.07
CA ARG A 30 13.76 6.46 -0.50
C ARG A 30 14.33 7.80 -0.02
N ALA A 31 14.15 8.86 -0.83
CA ALA A 31 14.57 10.21 -0.46
C ALA A 31 13.80 10.74 0.75
N LEU A 32 12.48 10.48 0.82
CA LEU A 32 11.67 10.81 2.00
C LEU A 32 12.15 10.04 3.25
N LEU A 33 12.40 8.75 3.12
CA LEU A 33 12.90 7.91 4.20
C LEU A 33 14.27 8.40 4.73
N ASP A 34 15.15 8.88 3.85
CA ASP A 34 16.45 9.44 4.25
C ASP A 34 16.32 10.71 5.09
N VAL A 35 15.21 11.45 4.94
CA VAL A 35 14.88 12.59 5.80
C VAL A 35 14.25 12.15 7.11
N VAL A 36 13.36 11.15 7.08
CA VAL A 36 12.61 10.66 8.25
C VAL A 36 13.48 9.86 9.20
N ASP A 37 14.22 8.90 8.68
CA ASP A 37 15.14 8.03 9.42
C ASP A 37 16.35 7.70 8.54
N PRO A 38 17.40 8.55 8.54
CA PRO A 38 18.59 8.37 7.72
C PRO A 38 19.32 7.04 8.00
N TRP A 39 19.24 6.54 9.23
CA TRP A 39 19.82 5.26 9.61
C TRP A 39 19.12 4.09 8.91
N VAL A 40 17.78 4.02 9.02
CA VAL A 40 17.02 2.97 8.33
C VAL A 40 17.22 3.05 6.82
N ALA A 41 17.17 4.24 6.25
CA ALA A 41 17.36 4.45 4.82
C ALA A 41 18.70 3.88 4.31
N ARG A 42 19.77 3.96 5.08
CA ARG A 42 21.11 3.53 4.68
C ARG A 42 21.44 2.11 5.10
N ALA A 43 21.05 1.72 6.30
CA ALA A 43 21.54 0.51 6.94
C ALA A 43 20.50 -0.63 6.99
N ARG A 44 19.21 -0.32 6.81
CA ARG A 44 18.11 -1.26 7.04
C ARG A 44 17.15 -1.39 5.85
N VAL A 45 17.62 -1.10 4.64
CA VAL A 45 16.89 -1.35 3.40
C VAL A 45 17.53 -2.49 2.63
N LEU A 46 16.79 -3.58 2.47
CA LEU A 46 17.15 -4.72 1.62
C LEU A 46 16.44 -4.60 0.28
N THR A 47 17.17 -4.75 -0.83
CA THR A 47 16.58 -4.80 -2.16
C THR A 47 16.54 -6.24 -2.66
N GLY A 48 15.33 -6.69 -3.00
CA GLY A 48 15.07 -8.02 -3.55
C GLY A 48 14.79 -9.09 -2.49
N LEU A 49 13.86 -9.99 -2.82
CA LEU A 49 13.49 -11.17 -2.04
C LEU A 49 14.03 -12.44 -2.72
N GLY A 50 15.36 -12.60 -2.73
CA GLY A 50 16.02 -13.73 -3.38
C GLY A 50 15.80 -15.07 -2.69
N ASN A 51 15.83 -15.09 -1.37
CA ASN A 51 15.47 -16.23 -0.53
C ASN A 51 15.21 -15.79 0.92
N GLY A 52 14.66 -16.71 1.75
CA GLY A 52 14.36 -16.41 3.15
C GLY A 52 15.60 -16.14 4.01
N LYS A 53 16.72 -16.79 3.71
CA LYS A 53 17.97 -16.61 4.45
C LYS A 53 18.48 -15.18 4.33
N THR A 54 18.39 -14.56 3.16
CA THR A 54 18.83 -13.17 2.95
C THR A 54 18.11 -12.19 3.89
N VAL A 55 16.83 -12.44 4.18
CA VAL A 55 16.05 -11.60 5.12
C VAL A 55 16.59 -11.75 6.54
N LEU A 56 16.87 -12.99 6.97
CA LEU A 56 17.45 -13.22 8.31
C LEU A 56 18.87 -12.65 8.41
N ASP A 57 19.70 -12.88 7.40
CA ASP A 57 21.06 -12.32 7.37
C ASP A 57 21.03 -10.79 7.48
N ALA A 58 20.10 -10.12 6.78
CA ALA A 58 19.95 -8.66 6.86
C ALA A 58 19.50 -8.16 8.25
N LEU A 59 18.74 -8.99 9.00
CA LEU A 59 18.32 -8.66 10.35
C LEU A 59 19.45 -8.80 11.38
N VAL A 60 20.30 -9.84 11.24
CA VAL A 60 21.37 -10.13 12.20
C VAL A 60 22.70 -9.48 11.84
N SER A 61 22.92 -9.13 10.57
CA SER A 61 24.19 -8.56 10.11
C SER A 61 24.40 -7.14 10.64
N PRO A 62 25.64 -6.77 10.97
CA PRO A 62 25.97 -5.37 11.21
C PRO A 62 25.70 -4.54 9.95
N PRO A 63 25.43 -3.24 10.12
CA PRO A 63 25.28 -2.35 8.96
C PRO A 63 26.53 -2.36 8.08
N PRO A 64 26.38 -2.19 6.78
CA PRO A 64 27.53 -2.14 5.88
C PRO A 64 28.38 -0.90 6.21
N PRO A 65 29.72 -0.96 6.02
CA PRO A 65 30.61 0.15 6.40
C PRO A 65 30.26 1.50 5.75
N TRP A 66 29.71 1.49 4.54
CA TRP A 66 29.31 2.72 3.84
C TRP A 66 28.03 3.37 4.42
N ALA A 67 27.26 2.67 5.22
CA ALA A 67 26.10 3.24 5.93
C ALA A 67 26.52 4.13 7.10
N MET A 68 27.79 3.99 7.55
CA MET A 68 28.37 4.76 8.63
C MET A 68 29.12 5.96 8.04
N ARG A 69 28.58 7.19 8.19
CA ARG A 69 29.32 8.40 7.79
C ARG A 69 30.46 8.68 8.76
N ILE A 70 31.61 9.02 8.22
CA ILE A 70 32.76 9.48 9.00
C ILE A 70 32.36 10.79 9.71
N GLY A 71 32.45 10.82 11.04
CA GLY A 71 32.13 12.00 11.85
C GLY A 71 30.69 12.11 12.37
N GLU A 72 29.78 11.21 12.05
CA GLU A 72 28.49 11.14 12.71
C GLU A 72 28.64 10.53 14.12
N THR A 73 28.61 11.38 15.16
CA THR A 73 28.62 10.97 16.58
C THR A 73 27.26 10.52 17.08
N GLY A 74 26.30 10.23 16.17
CA GLY A 74 24.99 9.71 16.51
C GLY A 74 25.06 8.34 17.16
N ARG A 75 24.19 8.07 18.14
CA ARG A 75 24.02 6.75 18.75
C ARG A 75 23.49 5.78 17.70
N HIS A 76 24.38 5.11 16.99
CA HIS A 76 23.98 3.97 16.15
C HIS A 76 23.69 2.78 17.06
N PRO A 77 22.59 2.04 16.82
CA PRO A 77 22.34 0.80 17.53
C PRO A 77 23.54 -0.13 17.38
N ALA A 78 23.88 -0.86 18.45
CA ALA A 78 24.87 -1.92 18.37
C ALA A 78 24.50 -2.92 17.25
N PRO A 79 25.45 -3.63 16.65
CA PRO A 79 25.14 -4.67 15.68
C PRO A 79 24.11 -5.64 16.24
N GLY A 80 23.01 -5.88 15.52
CA GLY A 80 21.90 -6.73 15.96
C GLY A 80 20.89 -6.06 16.90
N ALA A 81 21.11 -4.81 17.36
CA ALA A 81 20.17 -4.11 18.24
C ALA A 81 19.01 -3.42 17.49
N ASP A 82 19.14 -3.19 16.19
CA ASP A 82 18.05 -2.66 15.37
C ASP A 82 17.33 -3.81 14.67
N GLU A 83 16.14 -4.10 15.13
CA GLU A 83 15.28 -5.21 14.69
C GLU A 83 14.44 -4.84 13.46
N ARG A 84 14.60 -3.61 12.91
CA ARG A 84 13.83 -3.10 11.76
C ARG A 84 14.50 -3.49 10.46
N LEU A 85 13.67 -3.83 9.46
CA LEU A 85 14.09 -4.09 8.09
C LEU A 85 12.99 -3.63 7.12
N LEU A 86 13.33 -2.76 6.18
CA LEU A 86 12.47 -2.44 5.05
C LEU A 86 12.98 -3.21 3.83
N VAL A 87 12.12 -4.00 3.22
CA VAL A 87 12.44 -4.71 1.98
C VAL A 87 11.76 -4.02 0.80
N PHE A 88 12.53 -3.69 -0.21
CA PHE A 88 12.03 -3.25 -1.50
C PHE A 88 12.18 -4.37 -2.53
N GLU A 89 11.06 -4.87 -3.05
CA GLU A 89 11.03 -5.91 -4.08
C GLU A 89 10.50 -5.36 -5.41
N PRO A 90 11.38 -4.98 -6.34
CA PRO A 90 10.96 -4.39 -7.63
C PRO A 90 10.35 -5.41 -8.60
N ALA A 91 10.56 -6.71 -8.37
CA ALA A 91 10.14 -7.79 -9.25
C ALA A 91 9.41 -8.90 -8.47
N PHE A 92 8.27 -8.54 -7.88
CA PHE A 92 7.51 -9.41 -6.97
C PHE A 92 7.19 -10.79 -7.55
N THR A 93 6.92 -10.89 -8.84
CA THR A 93 6.64 -12.17 -9.49
C THR A 93 7.84 -13.13 -9.45
N ARG A 94 9.07 -12.60 -9.48
CA ARG A 94 10.29 -13.39 -9.26
C ARG A 94 10.34 -13.93 -7.82
N ALA A 95 10.06 -13.09 -6.84
CA ALA A 95 9.99 -13.52 -5.44
C ALA A 95 8.89 -14.56 -5.23
N LEU A 96 7.74 -14.39 -5.88
CA LEU A 96 6.64 -15.34 -5.87
C LEU A 96 7.04 -16.71 -6.44
N ALA A 97 7.74 -16.73 -7.58
CA ALA A 97 8.25 -17.97 -8.17
C ALA A 97 9.27 -18.68 -7.25
N VAL A 98 10.09 -17.92 -6.52
CA VAL A 98 11.00 -18.48 -5.50
C VAL A 98 10.21 -19.01 -4.30
N ALA A 99 9.22 -18.28 -3.82
CA ALA A 99 8.39 -18.69 -2.69
C ALA A 99 7.55 -19.95 -2.98
N ALA A 100 7.18 -20.16 -4.23
CA ALA A 100 6.43 -21.33 -4.66
C ALA A 100 7.26 -22.64 -4.71
N ARG A 101 8.59 -22.57 -4.68
CA ARG A 101 9.46 -23.75 -4.70
C ARG A 101 9.34 -24.53 -3.38
N PRO A 102 9.15 -25.85 -3.39
CA PRO A 102 8.98 -26.65 -2.17
C PRO A 102 10.17 -26.54 -1.19
N THR A 103 11.37 -26.38 -1.71
CA THR A 103 12.61 -26.27 -0.92
C THR A 103 12.94 -24.84 -0.45
N SER A 104 12.15 -23.84 -0.86
CA SER A 104 12.41 -22.44 -0.53
C SER A 104 11.82 -22.08 0.84
N PRO A 105 12.61 -21.57 1.77
CA PRO A 105 12.10 -21.09 3.05
C PRO A 105 11.43 -19.71 2.94
N LEU A 106 11.44 -19.06 1.77
CA LEU A 106 11.00 -17.68 1.61
C LEU A 106 9.54 -17.45 2.05
N ALA A 107 8.63 -18.31 1.58
CA ALA A 107 7.21 -18.20 1.96
C ALA A 107 7.00 -18.35 3.46
N TRP A 108 7.76 -19.24 4.10
CA TRP A 108 7.72 -19.44 5.55
C TRP A 108 8.25 -18.22 6.29
N VAL A 109 9.41 -17.69 5.88
CA VAL A 109 10.03 -16.50 6.49
C VAL A 109 9.11 -15.29 6.43
N ILE A 110 8.59 -14.97 5.24
CA ILE A 110 7.72 -13.81 5.05
C ILE A 110 6.41 -13.95 5.83
N ARG A 111 5.86 -15.15 5.88
CA ARG A 111 4.68 -15.46 6.67
C ARG A 111 4.89 -15.20 8.17
N ASN A 112 5.97 -15.75 8.73
CA ASN A 112 6.28 -15.57 10.14
C ASN A 112 6.70 -14.13 10.46
N ALA A 113 7.42 -13.46 9.55
CA ALA A 113 7.76 -12.06 9.67
C ALA A 113 6.49 -11.17 9.75
N TRP A 114 5.49 -11.44 8.92
CA TRP A 114 4.22 -10.73 8.99
C TRP A 114 3.43 -11.06 10.26
N ASP A 115 3.39 -12.32 10.68
CA ASP A 115 2.66 -12.77 11.88
C ASP A 115 3.37 -12.34 13.18
N GLY A 116 4.64 -11.90 13.12
CA GLY A 116 5.45 -11.49 14.28
C GLY A 116 6.00 -12.67 15.07
N HIS A 117 6.09 -13.83 14.44
CA HIS A 117 6.68 -15.02 15.05
C HIS A 117 8.20 -15.02 14.87
N PRO A 118 8.97 -15.63 15.80
CA PRO A 118 10.40 -15.81 15.63
C PRO A 118 10.76 -16.44 14.28
N LEU A 119 11.83 -15.93 13.67
CA LEU A 119 12.37 -16.48 12.43
C LEU A 119 13.52 -17.42 12.79
N ASP A 120 13.42 -18.67 12.36
CA ASP A 120 14.35 -19.72 12.73
C ASP A 120 14.62 -20.61 11.52
N LEU A 121 15.81 -20.48 10.97
CA LEU A 121 16.24 -21.27 9.81
C LEU A 121 17.48 -22.09 10.13
N PRO A 122 17.49 -23.40 9.78
CA PRO A 122 18.69 -24.20 9.83
C PRO A 122 19.70 -23.68 8.81
N ALA A 123 20.92 -23.40 9.22
CA ALA A 123 22.05 -23.09 8.36
C ALA A 123 23.11 -24.19 8.48
N ARG A 124 23.97 -24.32 7.47
CA ARG A 124 24.92 -25.45 7.36
C ARG A 124 25.83 -25.65 8.59
N ARG A 125 26.16 -24.59 9.32
CA ARG A 125 27.09 -24.64 10.47
C ARG A 125 26.50 -24.11 11.76
N HIS A 126 25.35 -23.42 11.71
CA HIS A 126 24.71 -22.80 12.87
C HIS A 126 23.23 -22.60 12.57
N ARG A 127 22.44 -22.39 13.59
CA ARG A 127 21.03 -22.04 13.50
C ARG A 127 20.91 -20.52 13.48
N LEU A 128 20.19 -19.96 12.51
CA LEU A 128 19.87 -18.52 12.46
C LEU A 128 18.53 -18.31 13.14
N VAL A 129 18.55 -17.66 14.30
CA VAL A 129 17.34 -17.34 15.09
C VAL A 129 17.25 -15.83 15.25
N VAL A 130 16.10 -15.28 14.90
CA VAL A 130 15.74 -13.87 15.12
C VAL A 130 14.43 -13.86 15.91
N GLU A 131 14.52 -13.63 17.21
CA GLU A 131 13.37 -13.69 18.10
C GLU A 131 12.44 -12.49 17.92
N ARG A 132 13.03 -11.30 17.78
CA ARG A 132 12.29 -10.05 17.61
C ARG A 132 12.71 -9.39 16.30
N HIS A 133 11.74 -8.89 15.57
CA HIS A 133 11.97 -8.20 14.31
C HIS A 133 10.77 -7.32 13.97
N HIS A 134 11.02 -6.31 13.13
CA HIS A 134 10.00 -5.50 12.49
C HIS A 134 10.32 -5.39 11.01
N VAL A 135 9.60 -6.15 10.20
CA VAL A 135 9.80 -6.19 8.74
C VAL A 135 8.65 -5.46 8.05
N GLY A 136 9.00 -4.49 7.22
CA GLY A 136 8.10 -3.88 6.23
C GLY A 136 8.51 -4.29 4.82
N ILE A 137 7.55 -4.46 3.91
CA ILE A 137 7.83 -4.80 2.51
C ILE A 137 7.06 -3.86 1.60
N VAL A 138 7.76 -3.28 0.61
CA VAL A 138 7.15 -2.61 -0.54
C VAL A 138 7.56 -3.39 -1.78
N ALA A 139 6.58 -3.93 -2.49
CA ALA A 139 6.80 -4.76 -3.66
C ALA A 139 6.07 -4.19 -4.88
N HIS A 140 6.63 -4.41 -6.05
CA HIS A 140 6.06 -3.97 -7.32
C HIS A 140 5.82 -5.16 -8.26
N ALA A 141 4.67 -5.14 -8.94
CA ALA A 141 4.32 -6.08 -10.01
C ALA A 141 3.50 -5.38 -11.10
N THR A 142 3.27 -6.08 -12.22
CA THR A 142 2.16 -5.73 -13.12
C THR A 142 1.00 -6.70 -12.93
N ALA A 143 -0.21 -6.28 -13.27
CA ALA A 143 -1.40 -7.11 -13.11
C ALA A 143 -1.27 -8.42 -13.91
N ASP A 144 -0.83 -8.34 -15.17
CA ASP A 144 -0.70 -9.51 -16.04
C ASP A 144 0.36 -10.50 -15.55
N GLN A 145 1.54 -9.98 -15.13
CA GLN A 145 2.58 -10.82 -14.54
C GLN A 145 2.09 -11.51 -13.27
N LEU A 146 1.31 -10.82 -12.46
CA LEU A 146 0.79 -11.38 -11.23
C LEU A 146 -0.23 -12.49 -11.50
N ARG A 147 -1.19 -12.25 -12.40
CA ARG A 147 -2.19 -13.24 -12.81
C ARG A 147 -1.56 -14.50 -13.42
N SER A 148 -0.56 -14.33 -14.30
CA SER A 148 0.09 -15.45 -14.98
C SER A 148 0.84 -16.40 -14.03
N GLN A 149 1.24 -15.94 -12.84
CA GLN A 149 2.03 -16.73 -11.89
C GLN A 149 1.27 -17.17 -10.64
N LEU A 150 0.09 -16.60 -10.40
CA LEU A 150 -0.74 -16.98 -9.25
C LEU A 150 -1.58 -18.20 -9.58
N SER A 151 -1.15 -19.38 -9.12
CA SER A 151 -2.04 -20.53 -9.01
C SER A 151 -2.93 -20.39 -7.79
N MET A 152 -4.18 -20.81 -7.89
CA MET A 152 -5.21 -20.72 -6.83
C MET A 152 -4.85 -21.47 -5.54
N THR A 153 -3.81 -22.33 -5.55
CA THR A 153 -3.44 -23.19 -4.43
C THR A 153 -1.93 -23.24 -4.26
N GLY A 154 -1.47 -23.35 -3.02
CA GLY A 154 -0.07 -23.59 -2.71
C GLY A 154 0.63 -22.47 -1.91
N PRO A 155 1.96 -22.57 -1.71
CA PRO A 155 2.74 -21.64 -0.91
C PRO A 155 2.68 -20.18 -1.40
N GLY A 156 2.52 -19.99 -2.73
CA GLY A 156 2.39 -18.65 -3.35
C GLY A 156 1.13 -17.90 -2.92
N ALA A 157 -0.02 -18.56 -2.83
CA ALA A 157 -1.26 -17.97 -2.38
C ALA A 157 -1.14 -17.47 -0.92
N SER A 158 -0.57 -18.30 -0.05
CA SER A 158 -0.30 -17.95 1.34
C SER A 158 0.71 -16.79 1.48
N PHE A 159 1.68 -16.69 0.58
CA PHE A 159 2.63 -15.59 0.52
C PHE A 159 1.94 -14.26 0.18
N VAL A 160 1.16 -14.23 -0.92
CA VAL A 160 0.47 -13.03 -1.40
C VAL A 160 -0.60 -12.52 -0.42
N SER A 161 -1.28 -13.42 0.31
CA SER A 161 -2.37 -13.05 1.22
C SER A 161 -1.98 -12.07 2.34
N ARG A 162 -0.69 -11.81 2.54
CA ARG A 162 -0.18 -10.89 3.55
C ARG A 162 0.06 -9.47 3.03
N PHE A 163 -0.06 -9.29 1.74
CA PHE A 163 0.16 -8.00 1.12
C PHE A 163 -1.14 -7.22 0.98
N LEU A 164 -1.09 -5.94 1.30
CA LEU A 164 -2.09 -4.98 0.88
C LEU A 164 -1.87 -4.70 -0.61
N VAL A 165 -2.79 -5.15 -1.45
CA VAL A 165 -2.71 -4.93 -2.89
C VAL A 165 -3.21 -3.53 -3.21
N VAL A 166 -2.41 -2.74 -3.91
CA VAL A 166 -2.73 -1.37 -4.31
C VAL A 166 -2.53 -1.23 -5.81
N LEU A 167 -3.61 -1.08 -6.56
CA LEU A 167 -3.55 -0.82 -8.00
C LEU A 167 -3.11 0.62 -8.25
N ALA A 168 -2.04 0.80 -8.99
CA ALA A 168 -1.55 2.10 -9.41
C ALA A 168 -1.88 2.35 -10.88
N VAL A 169 -2.79 3.30 -11.11
CA VAL A 169 -3.21 3.72 -12.46
C VAL A 169 -2.52 5.04 -12.80
N ARG A 170 -1.87 5.08 -13.96
CA ARG A 170 -1.20 6.28 -14.43
C ARG A 170 -2.23 7.28 -14.98
N ARG A 171 -2.34 8.46 -14.35
CA ARG A 171 -3.30 9.50 -14.74
C ARG A 171 -2.77 10.49 -15.75
N GLN A 172 -1.47 10.75 -15.72
CA GLN A 172 -0.83 11.78 -16.56
C GLN A 172 0.48 11.25 -17.10
N HIS A 173 0.77 11.60 -18.34
CA HIS A 173 2.10 11.46 -18.90
C HIS A 173 2.89 12.71 -18.51
N LEU A 174 3.76 12.57 -17.53
CA LEU A 174 4.68 13.64 -17.16
C LEU A 174 5.83 13.65 -18.18
N LEU A 175 6.01 14.77 -18.88
CA LEU A 175 7.08 14.92 -19.87
C LEU A 175 8.46 14.91 -19.23
N ASP A 176 8.57 15.41 -17.99
CA ASP A 176 9.82 15.56 -17.24
C ASP A 176 9.87 14.60 -16.03
N GLU A 177 9.59 13.33 -16.20
CA GLU A 177 9.69 12.26 -15.16
C GLU A 177 9.20 12.62 -13.75
N GLY A 178 8.60 13.79 -13.54
CA GLY A 178 8.03 14.30 -12.28
C GLY A 178 9.12 14.68 -11.26
N ASN A 179 9.39 15.95 -11.14
CA ASN A 179 10.29 16.46 -10.10
C ASN A 179 9.49 16.77 -8.82
N VAL A 180 9.79 16.08 -7.72
CA VAL A 180 9.24 16.44 -6.40
C VAL A 180 10.11 17.56 -5.83
N PRO A 181 9.53 18.75 -5.56
CA PRO A 181 10.29 19.86 -4.97
C PRO A 181 10.97 19.43 -3.67
N VAL A 182 12.26 19.72 -3.54
CA VAL A 182 13.08 19.31 -2.39
C VAL A 182 12.55 19.89 -1.09
N ASP A 183 12.07 21.14 -1.11
CA ASP A 183 11.47 21.81 0.06
C ASP A 183 10.21 21.09 0.55
N LEU A 184 9.38 20.60 -0.36
CA LEU A 184 8.19 19.81 -0.04
C LEU A 184 8.59 18.49 0.65
N LEU A 185 9.57 17.79 0.09
CA LEU A 185 10.08 16.54 0.64
C LEU A 185 10.70 16.74 2.02
N LEU A 186 11.51 17.79 2.20
CA LEU A 186 12.12 18.12 3.48
C LEU A 186 11.08 18.52 4.53
N ARG A 187 10.09 19.34 4.16
CA ARG A 187 9.02 19.76 5.07
C ARG A 187 8.22 18.57 5.60
N HIS A 188 7.74 17.69 4.71
CA HIS A 188 6.96 16.53 5.12
C HIS A 188 7.82 15.49 5.84
N GLY A 189 9.03 15.26 5.39
CA GLY A 189 9.95 14.32 6.04
C GLY A 189 10.29 14.74 7.47
N ARG A 190 10.56 16.03 7.72
CA ARG A 190 10.82 16.55 9.07
C ARG A 190 9.58 16.47 9.96
N ALA A 191 8.39 16.76 9.42
CA ALA A 191 7.15 16.63 10.17
C ALA A 191 6.91 15.17 10.60
N MET A 192 7.11 14.21 9.69
CA MET A 192 7.01 12.78 10.01
C MET A 192 8.08 12.35 11.04
N ALA A 193 9.32 12.79 10.89
CA ALA A 193 10.39 12.46 11.84
C ALA A 193 10.05 12.98 13.25
N SER A 194 9.55 14.21 13.36
CA SER A 194 9.11 14.79 14.63
C SER A 194 7.93 14.02 15.24
N ALA A 195 6.94 13.65 14.44
CA ALA A 195 5.79 12.87 14.88
C ALA A 195 6.22 11.50 15.41
N LEU A 196 7.10 10.80 14.69
CA LEU A 196 7.61 9.49 15.10
C LEU A 196 8.46 9.57 16.36
N GLU A 197 9.25 10.64 16.54
CA GLU A 197 10.02 10.87 17.77
C GLU A 197 9.10 11.06 18.98
N ALA A 198 8.00 11.81 18.83
CA ALA A 198 7.03 12.04 19.89
C ALA A 198 6.40 10.74 20.43
N VAL A 199 6.29 9.71 19.61
CA VAL A 199 5.69 8.41 19.98
C VAL A 199 6.72 7.28 20.16
N ARG A 200 8.01 7.56 20.11
CA ARG A 200 9.08 6.57 20.17
C ARG A 200 9.03 5.69 21.43
N SER A 201 8.60 6.25 22.55
CA SER A 201 8.47 5.53 23.82
C SER A 201 7.14 4.78 23.98
N VAL A 202 6.19 4.95 23.07
CA VAL A 202 4.88 4.31 23.15
C VAL A 202 5.00 2.84 22.75
N GLY A 203 4.81 1.96 23.72
CA GLY A 203 4.96 0.52 23.49
C GLY A 203 3.74 -0.15 22.89
N LEU A 204 2.54 0.27 23.28
CA LEU A 204 1.26 -0.31 22.84
C LEU A 204 0.23 0.80 22.62
N LEU A 205 -0.32 0.85 21.41
CA LEU A 205 -1.39 1.78 21.09
C LEU A 205 -2.77 1.13 21.38
N ALA A 206 -3.59 1.82 22.14
CA ALA A 206 -4.98 1.47 22.35
C ALA A 206 -5.90 2.32 21.47
N ARG A 207 -7.10 1.82 21.21
CA ARG A 207 -8.15 2.61 20.54
C ARG A 207 -8.80 3.54 21.56
N THR A 208 -9.13 4.77 21.14
CA THR A 208 -10.02 5.63 21.90
C THR A 208 -11.43 4.99 21.96
N PRO A 209 -12.30 5.38 22.92
CA PRO A 209 -13.67 4.86 22.99
C PRO A 209 -14.42 4.96 21.66
N ALA A 210 -14.38 6.13 21.01
CA ALA A 210 -15.03 6.35 19.70
C ALA A 210 -14.43 5.49 18.56
N ALA A 211 -13.13 5.18 18.62
CA ALA A 211 -12.50 4.27 17.67
C ALA A 211 -12.87 2.81 17.97
N ALA A 212 -13.05 2.45 19.25
CA ALA A 212 -13.45 1.11 19.65
C ALA A 212 -14.92 0.82 19.26
N GLU A 213 -15.80 1.78 19.44
CA GLU A 213 -17.19 1.73 18.97
C GLU A 213 -17.24 1.51 17.44
N ARG A 214 -16.53 2.35 16.70
CA ARG A 214 -16.47 2.24 15.24
C ARG A 214 -15.86 0.91 14.78
N TRP A 215 -14.86 0.41 15.50
CA TRP A 215 -14.28 -0.90 15.22
C TRP A 215 -15.28 -2.03 15.41
N ALA A 216 -16.10 -1.99 16.47
CA ALA A 216 -17.14 -2.98 16.72
C ALA A 216 -18.19 -3.02 15.59
N GLU A 217 -18.58 -1.84 15.04
CA GLU A 217 -19.50 -1.75 13.92
C GLU A 217 -19.00 -2.42 12.64
N VAL A 218 -17.69 -2.30 12.34
CA VAL A 218 -17.11 -2.79 11.07
C VAL A 218 -16.46 -4.15 11.18
N TYR A 219 -16.24 -4.65 12.39
CA TYR A 219 -15.44 -5.86 12.61
C TYR A 219 -16.08 -7.10 11.99
N GLU A 220 -17.38 -7.25 12.08
CA GLU A 220 -18.11 -8.39 11.51
C GLU A 220 -17.97 -8.43 9.99
N GLU A 221 -18.16 -7.29 9.32
CA GLU A 221 -17.95 -7.15 7.87
C GLU A 221 -16.52 -7.54 7.46
N LEU A 222 -15.52 -7.04 8.22
CA LEU A 222 -14.11 -7.33 7.96
C LEU A 222 -13.69 -8.77 8.28
N ALA A 223 -14.43 -9.46 9.15
CA ALA A 223 -14.10 -10.81 9.60
C ALA A 223 -14.78 -11.90 8.77
N LEU A 224 -15.97 -11.64 8.24
CA LEU A 224 -16.79 -12.66 7.60
C LEU A 224 -16.25 -13.12 6.25
N GLY A 225 -15.49 -12.31 5.51
CA GLY A 225 -14.96 -12.64 4.19
C GLY A 225 -15.96 -13.48 3.39
N GLY A 226 -16.29 -13.22 2.21
CA GLY A 226 -17.31 -13.98 1.46
C GLY A 226 -16.78 -14.60 0.18
N GLU A 227 -15.51 -14.41 -0.09
CA GLU A 227 -14.89 -14.80 -1.35
C GLU A 227 -14.11 -16.09 -1.19
N GLU A 228 -14.09 -16.90 -2.25
CA GLU A 228 -13.31 -18.14 -2.32
C GLU A 228 -11.95 -17.94 -2.99
N GLY A 229 -11.12 -18.97 -2.94
CA GLY A 229 -9.84 -19.00 -3.63
C GLY A 229 -8.81 -17.99 -3.11
N LEU A 230 -7.97 -17.49 -4.01
CA LEU A 230 -6.89 -16.55 -3.66
C LEU A 230 -7.44 -15.21 -3.18
N LEU A 231 -8.48 -14.69 -3.81
CA LEU A 231 -9.11 -13.44 -3.39
C LEU A 231 -9.64 -13.56 -1.96
N GLY A 232 -10.33 -14.64 -1.63
CA GLY A 232 -10.80 -14.92 -0.28
C GLY A 232 -9.66 -14.98 0.74
N LEU A 233 -8.53 -15.59 0.39
CA LEU A 233 -7.34 -15.63 1.26
C LEU A 233 -6.75 -14.24 1.54
N VAL A 234 -6.76 -13.34 0.56
CA VAL A 234 -6.30 -11.95 0.72
C VAL A 234 -7.29 -11.18 1.58
N LEU A 235 -8.58 -11.26 1.28
CA LEU A 235 -9.63 -10.53 2.00
C LEU A 235 -9.82 -11.02 3.43
N ALA A 236 -9.59 -12.28 3.73
CA ALA A 236 -9.62 -12.82 5.10
C ALA A 236 -8.61 -12.17 6.07
N ARG A 237 -7.72 -11.31 5.58
CA ARG A 237 -6.77 -10.54 6.40
C ARG A 237 -7.24 -9.12 6.70
N ALA A 238 -8.44 -8.72 6.28
CA ALA A 238 -8.98 -7.37 6.38
C ALA A 238 -8.83 -6.76 7.78
N SER A 239 -9.32 -7.44 8.81
CA SER A 239 -9.28 -6.93 10.18
C SER A 239 -7.86 -6.67 10.69
N ARG A 240 -6.88 -7.52 10.33
CA ARG A 240 -5.48 -7.33 10.68
C ARG A 240 -4.84 -6.20 9.88
N GLN A 241 -5.13 -6.09 8.59
CA GLN A 241 -4.63 -5.01 7.73
C GLN A 241 -5.14 -3.65 8.22
N VAL A 242 -6.45 -3.52 8.47
CA VAL A 242 -7.05 -2.28 8.98
C VAL A 242 -6.46 -1.90 10.35
N THR A 243 -6.27 -2.86 11.26
CA THR A 243 -5.63 -2.59 12.55
C THR A 243 -4.21 -2.05 12.36
N ARG A 244 -3.38 -2.64 11.50
CA ARG A 244 -2.00 -2.19 11.24
C ARG A 244 -1.95 -0.83 10.57
N LEU A 245 -2.84 -0.59 9.61
CA LEU A 245 -2.96 0.70 8.95
C LEU A 245 -3.37 1.78 9.95
N SER A 246 -4.33 1.52 10.85
CA SER A 246 -4.73 2.50 11.86
C SER A 246 -3.60 2.83 12.85
N VAL A 247 -2.77 1.84 13.19
CA VAL A 247 -1.52 2.08 13.96
C VAL A 247 -0.56 2.96 13.16
N ALA A 248 -0.33 2.67 11.88
CA ALA A 248 0.58 3.46 11.05
C ALA A 248 0.12 4.92 10.93
N TYR A 249 -1.18 5.16 10.71
CA TYR A 249 -1.74 6.52 10.69
C TYR A 249 -1.57 7.25 12.02
N ALA A 250 -1.84 6.59 13.16
CA ALA A 250 -1.63 7.18 14.47
C ALA A 250 -0.16 7.57 14.70
N LEU A 251 0.78 6.68 14.35
CA LEU A 251 2.22 6.94 14.51
C LEU A 251 2.70 8.11 13.65
N VAL A 252 2.25 8.19 12.38
CA VAL A 252 2.63 9.30 11.46
C VAL A 252 2.05 10.64 11.93
N GLU A 253 0.93 10.64 12.64
CA GLU A 253 0.36 11.83 13.28
C GLU A 253 0.99 12.16 14.65
N GLY A 254 1.89 11.32 15.16
CA GLY A 254 2.48 11.47 16.49
C GLY A 254 1.49 11.19 17.63
N SER A 255 0.43 10.42 17.36
CA SER A 255 -0.59 10.10 18.36
C SER A 255 -0.22 8.84 19.14
N PRO A 256 -0.27 8.85 20.49
CA PRO A 256 -0.05 7.67 21.32
C PRO A 256 -1.27 6.73 21.38
N VAL A 257 -2.38 7.08 20.72
CA VAL A 257 -3.62 6.31 20.67
C VAL A 257 -4.19 6.29 19.26
N ILE A 258 -4.95 5.25 18.95
CA ILE A 258 -5.67 5.14 17.67
C ILE A 258 -7.00 5.90 17.79
N THR A 259 -7.12 7.02 17.10
CA THR A 259 -8.36 7.81 17.04
C THR A 259 -9.35 7.23 16.02
N ARG A 260 -10.62 7.70 16.07
CA ARG A 260 -11.61 7.36 15.04
C ARG A 260 -11.15 7.79 13.65
N ALA A 261 -10.50 8.96 13.52
CA ALA A 261 -9.98 9.44 12.25
C ALA A 261 -8.89 8.51 11.67
N ASN A 262 -7.98 8.00 12.50
CA ASN A 262 -6.98 7.02 12.07
C ASN A 262 -7.63 5.73 11.57
N LEU A 263 -8.68 5.26 12.24
CA LEU A 263 -9.41 4.07 11.84
C LEU A 263 -10.17 4.28 10.52
N GLU A 264 -10.83 5.44 10.33
CA GLU A 264 -11.52 5.74 9.07
C GLU A 264 -10.54 5.88 7.89
N ALA A 265 -9.38 6.49 8.11
CA ALA A 265 -8.32 6.54 7.10
C ALA A 265 -7.83 5.13 6.72
N ALA A 266 -7.64 4.27 7.73
CA ALA A 266 -7.27 2.86 7.51
C ALA A 266 -8.34 2.08 6.75
N LEU A 267 -9.62 2.27 7.08
CA LEU A 267 -10.75 1.66 6.38
C LEU A 267 -10.84 2.16 4.93
N ALA A 268 -10.62 3.45 4.68
CA ALA A 268 -10.63 4.00 3.34
C ALA A 268 -9.53 3.39 2.46
N LEU A 269 -8.31 3.27 2.99
CA LEU A 269 -7.20 2.63 2.27
C LEU A 269 -7.43 1.12 2.09
N TRP A 270 -8.00 0.44 3.10
CA TRP A 270 -8.37 -0.97 2.97
C TRP A 270 -9.40 -1.21 1.87
N ARG A 271 -10.47 -0.40 1.81
CA ARG A 271 -11.50 -0.50 0.75
C ARG A 271 -10.91 -0.31 -0.63
N TYR A 272 -9.94 0.61 -0.78
CA TYR A 272 -9.20 0.73 -2.03
C TYR A 272 -8.37 -0.52 -2.33
N GLY A 273 -7.69 -1.07 -1.33
CA GLY A 273 -6.92 -2.33 -1.46
C GLY A 273 -7.80 -3.54 -1.78
N GLU A 274 -8.98 -3.61 -1.20
CA GLU A 274 -9.99 -4.63 -1.50
C GLU A 274 -10.46 -4.53 -2.96
N ALA A 275 -10.85 -3.34 -3.41
CA ALA A 275 -11.23 -3.10 -4.81
C ALA A 275 -10.10 -3.45 -5.77
N SER A 276 -8.86 -3.06 -5.43
CA SER A 276 -7.65 -3.42 -6.18
C SER A 276 -7.44 -4.94 -6.23
N SER A 277 -7.65 -5.63 -5.11
CA SER A 277 -7.52 -7.10 -5.04
C SER A 277 -8.57 -7.80 -5.90
N ARG A 278 -9.82 -7.34 -5.86
CA ARG A 278 -10.90 -7.87 -6.71
C ARG A 278 -10.57 -7.69 -8.19
N PHE A 279 -10.06 -6.52 -8.56
CA PHE A 279 -9.66 -6.22 -9.93
C PHE A 279 -8.47 -7.08 -10.41
N VAL A 280 -7.45 -7.25 -9.57
CA VAL A 280 -6.21 -7.95 -9.94
C VAL A 280 -6.35 -9.46 -9.83
N LEU A 281 -7.04 -9.97 -8.81
CA LEU A 281 -7.04 -11.39 -8.40
C LEU A 281 -8.41 -12.08 -8.58
N GLY A 282 -9.46 -11.34 -8.93
CA GLY A 282 -10.79 -11.91 -9.17
C GLY A 282 -10.78 -12.95 -10.29
N ALA A 283 -11.68 -13.93 -10.23
CA ALA A 283 -11.81 -14.99 -11.21
C ALA A 283 -12.09 -14.46 -12.63
N ASP A 284 -12.82 -13.36 -12.68
CA ASP A 284 -13.10 -12.58 -13.89
C ASP A 284 -12.11 -11.41 -13.98
N GLY A 285 -10.81 -11.65 -13.93
CA GLY A 285 -9.81 -10.57 -14.03
C GLY A 285 -10.20 -9.60 -15.15
N PRO A 286 -9.89 -8.29 -15.05
CA PRO A 286 -10.37 -7.32 -16.02
C PRO A 286 -9.98 -7.78 -17.41
N SER A 287 -10.94 -7.73 -18.32
CA SER A 287 -10.67 -7.91 -19.73
C SER A 287 -9.62 -6.88 -20.15
N ASP A 288 -8.82 -7.20 -21.17
CA ASP A 288 -7.88 -6.23 -21.78
C ASP A 288 -8.60 -4.90 -22.11
N LEU A 289 -9.86 -5.00 -22.51
CA LEU A 289 -10.70 -3.85 -22.76
C LEU A 289 -11.03 -3.04 -21.50
N ALA A 290 -11.32 -3.69 -20.36
CA ALA A 290 -11.57 -3.01 -19.09
C ALA A 290 -10.30 -2.31 -18.58
N THR A 291 -9.15 -2.95 -18.72
CA THR A 291 -7.84 -2.38 -18.40
C THR A 291 -7.59 -1.11 -19.22
N ARG A 292 -7.73 -1.16 -20.54
CA ARG A 292 -7.56 0.00 -21.44
C ARG A 292 -8.61 1.09 -21.20
N LEU A 293 -9.83 0.72 -20.82
CA LEU A 293 -10.87 1.70 -20.46
C LEU A 293 -10.52 2.42 -19.16
N LEU A 294 -9.96 1.72 -18.19
CA LEU A 294 -9.51 2.34 -16.93
C LEU A 294 -8.36 3.34 -17.16
N GLU A 295 -7.41 3.01 -18.05
CA GLU A 295 -6.35 3.94 -18.48
C GLU A 295 -6.93 5.22 -19.11
N ALA A 296 -7.88 5.06 -20.01
CA ALA A 296 -8.55 6.20 -20.67
C ALA A 296 -9.29 7.10 -19.66
N LEU A 297 -10.01 6.49 -18.72
CA LEU A 297 -10.72 7.19 -17.66
C LEU A 297 -9.76 7.89 -16.68
N ALA A 298 -8.64 7.26 -16.36
CA ALA A 298 -7.60 7.86 -15.54
C ALA A 298 -6.94 9.07 -16.22
N ALA A 299 -6.65 8.97 -17.52
CA ALA A 299 -6.12 10.07 -18.31
C ALA A 299 -7.10 11.25 -18.42
N ALA A 300 -8.41 10.99 -18.41
CA ALA A 300 -9.45 12.02 -18.41
C ALA A 300 -9.60 12.75 -17.06
N GLY A 301 -9.02 12.19 -15.97
CA GLY A 301 -9.03 12.76 -14.62
C GLY A 301 -10.44 12.97 -14.07
N GLU A 302 -10.65 14.05 -13.32
CA GLU A 302 -11.93 14.36 -12.67
C GLU A 302 -13.08 14.63 -13.66
N ARG A 303 -12.77 15.05 -14.87
CA ARG A 303 -13.75 15.24 -15.92
C ARG A 303 -14.46 13.93 -16.27
N GLY A 304 -13.73 12.84 -16.27
CA GLY A 304 -14.20 11.52 -16.70
C GLY A 304 -14.51 11.51 -18.21
N LEU A 305 -15.11 10.42 -18.66
CA LEU A 305 -15.52 10.22 -20.07
C LEU A 305 -16.99 9.86 -20.18
N THR A 306 -17.70 10.47 -21.11
CA THR A 306 -19.02 10.05 -21.55
C THR A 306 -18.93 8.76 -22.38
N ARG A 307 -20.06 8.07 -22.60
CA ARG A 307 -20.11 6.87 -23.45
C ARG A 307 -19.60 7.12 -24.87
N SER A 308 -19.88 8.29 -25.43
CA SER A 308 -19.40 8.68 -26.77
C SER A 308 -17.89 8.87 -26.77
N GLU A 309 -17.34 9.58 -25.78
CA GLU A 309 -15.90 9.79 -25.64
C GLU A 309 -15.15 8.48 -25.39
N GLN A 310 -15.74 7.54 -24.63
CA GLN A 310 -15.19 6.18 -24.48
C GLN A 310 -15.12 5.47 -25.85
N ALA A 311 -16.19 5.51 -26.64
CA ALA A 311 -16.19 4.91 -27.97
C ALA A 311 -15.18 5.60 -28.93
N ASP A 312 -15.07 6.93 -28.86
CA ASP A 312 -14.11 7.70 -29.66
C ASP A 312 -12.66 7.38 -29.28
N TYR A 313 -12.35 7.20 -28.00
CA TYR A 313 -11.02 6.77 -27.53
C TYR A 313 -10.57 5.43 -28.16
N PHE A 314 -11.50 4.51 -28.37
CA PHE A 314 -11.25 3.23 -29.03
C PHE A 314 -11.42 3.31 -30.56
N GLY A 315 -11.46 4.51 -31.14
CA GLY A 315 -11.63 4.71 -32.59
C GLY A 315 -12.94 4.16 -33.15
N ARG A 316 -13.96 3.97 -32.28
CA ARG A 316 -15.25 3.32 -32.57
C ARG A 316 -15.15 1.87 -33.09
N ASN A 317 -13.99 1.21 -32.88
CA ASN A 317 -13.74 -0.16 -33.31
C ASN A 317 -14.21 -1.22 -32.29
N VAL A 318 -14.70 -0.78 -31.12
CA VAL A 318 -15.20 -1.66 -30.05
C VAL A 318 -16.71 -1.53 -29.97
N ALA A 319 -17.41 -2.66 -29.91
CA ALA A 319 -18.86 -2.65 -29.83
C ALA A 319 -19.34 -2.02 -28.50
N ALA A 320 -20.44 -1.26 -28.56
CA ALA A 320 -20.99 -0.55 -27.40
C ALA A 320 -21.33 -1.49 -26.22
N ARG A 321 -21.74 -2.74 -26.53
CA ARG A 321 -22.00 -3.77 -25.53
C ARG A 321 -20.73 -4.20 -24.78
N ASP A 322 -19.60 -4.27 -25.48
CA ASP A 322 -18.32 -4.72 -24.91
C ASP A 322 -17.73 -3.62 -24.01
N LEU A 323 -17.84 -2.35 -24.43
CA LEU A 323 -17.52 -1.20 -23.56
C LEU A 323 -18.45 -1.12 -22.35
N ALA A 324 -19.73 -1.48 -22.50
CA ALA A 324 -20.66 -1.52 -21.36
C ALA A 324 -20.30 -2.63 -20.39
N SER A 325 -19.88 -3.79 -20.90
CA SER A 325 -19.40 -4.93 -20.08
C SER A 325 -18.13 -4.54 -19.33
N ALA A 326 -17.13 -3.98 -20.03
CA ALA A 326 -15.88 -3.53 -19.43
C ALA A 326 -16.12 -2.46 -18.33
N ARG A 327 -17.03 -1.52 -18.56
CA ARG A 327 -17.41 -0.54 -17.55
C ARG A 327 -18.09 -1.18 -16.34
N ALA A 328 -19.03 -2.09 -16.54
CA ALA A 328 -19.70 -2.80 -15.45
C ALA A 328 -18.73 -3.64 -14.62
N GLU A 329 -17.68 -4.18 -15.25
CA GLU A 329 -16.58 -4.86 -14.61
C GLU A 329 -15.79 -3.93 -13.68
N LEU A 330 -15.42 -2.72 -14.17
CA LEU A 330 -14.74 -1.69 -13.38
C LEU A 330 -15.62 -1.14 -12.24
N GLU A 331 -16.92 -0.97 -12.48
CA GLU A 331 -17.90 -0.53 -11.48
C GLU A 331 -18.05 -1.57 -10.35
N ARG A 332 -18.13 -2.86 -10.71
CA ARG A 332 -18.20 -3.97 -9.77
C ARG A 332 -16.94 -4.08 -8.91
N ALA A 333 -15.77 -3.79 -9.51
CA ALA A 333 -14.51 -3.69 -8.81
C ALA A 333 -14.39 -2.42 -7.92
N GLY A 334 -15.35 -1.49 -7.99
CA GLY A 334 -15.31 -0.24 -7.23
C GLY A 334 -14.24 0.75 -7.69
N LEU A 335 -13.68 0.56 -8.88
CA LEU A 335 -12.62 1.40 -9.44
C LEU A 335 -13.14 2.63 -10.16
N VAL A 336 -14.38 2.58 -10.66
CA VAL A 336 -15.02 3.68 -11.34
C VAL A 336 -16.47 3.88 -10.85
N VAL A 337 -16.99 5.08 -11.05
CA VAL A 337 -18.39 5.42 -10.82
C VAL A 337 -18.97 6.09 -12.04
N THR A 338 -20.19 5.69 -12.43
CA THR A 338 -20.94 6.33 -13.50
C THR A 338 -22.08 7.15 -12.90
N ALA A 339 -22.10 8.45 -13.20
CA ALA A 339 -23.12 9.37 -12.72
C ALA A 339 -23.75 10.18 -13.88
N PRO A 340 -25.03 10.54 -13.79
CA PRO A 340 -25.65 11.45 -14.74
C PRO A 340 -25.09 12.87 -14.58
N VAL A 341 -24.81 13.52 -15.71
CA VAL A 341 -24.39 14.94 -15.75
C VAL A 341 -25.45 15.75 -16.44
N ARG A 342 -25.91 16.83 -15.79
CA ARG A 342 -26.81 17.81 -16.41
C ARG A 342 -26.05 18.60 -17.47
N ARG A 343 -26.46 18.54 -18.73
CA ARG A 343 -26.03 19.49 -19.74
C ARG A 343 -26.88 20.75 -19.63
N ALA A 344 -26.25 21.91 -19.86
CA ALA A 344 -26.92 23.19 -19.86
C ALA A 344 -27.91 23.35 -21.02
N GLU A 345 -27.84 22.53 -22.06
CA GLU A 345 -28.67 22.55 -23.25
C GLU A 345 -29.70 21.41 -23.27
N ARG A 346 -30.88 21.64 -23.88
CA ARG A 346 -31.96 20.66 -24.02
C ARG A 346 -31.47 19.38 -24.71
N GLY A 347 -31.37 18.28 -23.95
CA GLY A 347 -30.99 16.96 -24.47
C GLY A 347 -31.11 15.88 -23.39
N ARG A 348 -31.06 14.61 -23.83
CA ARG A 348 -31.04 13.45 -22.88
C ARG A 348 -29.83 13.57 -21.94
N PRO A 349 -29.99 13.34 -20.60
CA PRO A 349 -28.87 13.40 -19.67
C PRO A 349 -27.71 12.50 -20.12
N ALA A 350 -26.53 13.05 -20.22
CA ALA A 350 -25.33 12.27 -20.48
C ALA A 350 -24.86 11.63 -19.17
N THR A 351 -24.39 10.40 -19.25
CA THR A 351 -23.71 9.74 -18.13
C THR A 351 -22.20 9.87 -18.34
N VAL A 352 -21.47 10.19 -17.27
CA VAL A 352 -20.02 10.27 -17.25
C VAL A 352 -19.48 9.23 -16.28
N THR A 353 -18.51 8.46 -16.72
CA THR A 353 -17.77 7.51 -15.90
C THR A 353 -16.46 8.16 -15.45
N ARG A 354 -16.14 8.04 -14.15
CA ARG A 354 -14.92 8.58 -13.52
C ARG A 354 -14.25 7.51 -12.69
N VAL A 355 -12.93 7.61 -12.56
CA VAL A 355 -12.19 6.80 -11.60
C VAL A 355 -12.59 7.23 -10.19
N VAL A 356 -12.86 6.28 -9.31
CA VAL A 356 -13.20 6.57 -7.90
C VAL A 356 -11.94 7.06 -7.20
N LEU A 357 -11.85 8.38 -7.08
CA LEU A 357 -10.88 9.04 -6.25
C LEU A 357 -11.60 9.63 -5.05
N ARG A 358 -11.50 9.01 -3.92
CA ARG A 358 -11.75 9.74 -2.70
C ARG A 358 -10.55 10.63 -2.43
N SER A 359 -10.73 11.94 -2.72
CA SER A 359 -9.88 12.98 -2.15
C SER A 359 -9.99 12.93 -0.62
N PRO A 360 -8.91 13.12 0.13
CA PRO A 360 -8.97 13.23 1.59
C PRO A 360 -9.71 14.47 2.11
N ALA A 361 -10.29 15.28 1.23
CA ALA A 361 -10.82 16.61 1.53
C ALA A 361 -12.33 16.78 1.30
N GLU A 362 -13.15 15.83 1.71
CA GLU A 362 -14.54 16.15 2.07
C GLU A 362 -14.72 15.82 3.55
N ARG A 363 -14.36 16.77 4.39
CA ARG A 363 -14.86 16.83 5.76
C ARG A 363 -16.35 17.13 5.69
N PRO A 364 -17.24 16.31 6.25
CA PRO A 364 -18.55 16.77 6.62
C PRO A 364 -18.32 17.60 7.91
N ASP A 365 -18.49 18.85 7.83
CA ASP A 365 -18.94 19.84 8.81
C ASP A 365 -18.16 21.15 8.68
N GLY A 366 -18.91 22.15 8.21
CA GLY A 366 -18.47 23.55 8.24
C GLY A 366 -18.37 24.05 9.69
N THR A 367 -17.16 23.97 10.23
CA THR A 367 -16.77 24.84 11.35
C THR A 367 -15.61 25.69 10.84
N ALA A 368 -15.94 26.90 10.42
CA ALA A 368 -14.98 27.96 10.19
C ALA A 368 -14.14 28.13 11.46
N MET A 369 -12.88 27.73 11.39
CA MET A 369 -11.90 28.20 12.36
C MET A 369 -11.58 29.67 12.02
N GLY A 370 -12.02 30.56 12.90
CA GLY A 370 -11.69 31.97 12.86
C GLY A 370 -10.19 32.17 12.80
N GLU A 371 -9.80 33.12 11.98
CA GLU A 371 -8.44 33.64 11.90
C GLU A 371 -7.98 34.06 13.31
N PRO A 372 -6.77 33.77 13.75
CA PRO A 372 -6.20 34.42 14.91
C PRO A 372 -5.78 35.84 14.51
N GLU A 373 -6.52 36.82 15.04
CA GLU A 373 -6.16 38.21 15.01
C GLU A 373 -4.73 38.43 15.51
N SER A 374 -4.05 39.28 14.76
CA SER A 374 -2.76 39.87 15.02
C SER A 374 -2.63 40.46 16.43
N ALA A 375 -1.73 39.95 17.23
CA ALA A 375 -1.23 40.60 18.43
C ALA A 375 0.31 40.50 18.44
N PHE A 376 0.94 41.38 17.65
CA PHE A 376 2.30 41.86 17.91
C PHE A 376 2.41 43.32 17.45
N ARG A 377 2.04 44.22 18.36
CA ARG A 377 2.58 45.58 18.45
C ARG A 377 2.71 45.92 19.93
N SER A 378 3.88 45.85 20.44
CA SER A 378 4.55 46.79 21.34
C SER A 378 5.88 46.22 21.78
#